data_43de46fe71d27d203b6161b9dc275355
#
_entry.id   43de46fe71d27d203b6161b9dc275355
#
_cell.length_a   1.000
_cell.length_b   1.000
_cell.length_c   1.000
_cell.angle_alpha   90.00
_cell.angle_beta   90.00
_cell.angle_gamma   90.00
#
_symmetry.space_group_name_H-M   'P 1'
#
loop_
_entity.id
_entity.type
_entity.pdbx_description
1 polymer ?
#
loop_
_entity_poly.entity_id
_entity_poly.type
_entity_poly.pdbx_seq_one_letter_code
_entity_poly.pdbx_strand_id
1 'polypeptide(L)'
;MEESSKSYGEEKIGSNYIIQEILGSGGQANVFLVTKKGETKQYAAKVFKKENNNSIDIEIKILKELKQYNNKYIINIIEDGNEEIVRNNRKKKILKYFIMENAPNGNIFDYIYCRKSGLGELYSKIIFQKILKGFECCHEHNICHRDIKLENLLLDDSYIPKICDFGLSCYNSNNVINDCGTKKYKPPEINGKNKYDGIKVDIFYLASALMILTTGLPGFSYPKKNDFFFSEIIKEDYDAYWKKIDLQIKIPLSKEFKKLYFKMISYKPENRPNIKEILNDPWFKEIDDLKKNNNERFDDIENEIREMFCSLREKVKNNNKIEMEINNKKSECASYNNRSTSGKSYFSPNLVPKYISTPLNINNCINIKGYINPVTFMDDLYIMIKENFGDECCLIIPDNEKLKFEVNITEGIKDENEDEEDEILKLSIVVKLYKYSDGHILRCIHKEGYREDFLKKFAQISEYVKKIIS
;
A
#
# COMPACT_ATOMS: atom_id res chain seq x y z
N MET A 1 -23.11 20.02 42.32
CA MET A 1 -21.67 19.92 42.02
C MET A 1 -21.55 19.92 40.50
N GLU A 2 -21.23 21.09 39.96
CA GLU A 2 -21.07 21.28 38.52
C GLU A 2 -19.74 20.66 38.12
N GLU A 3 -19.79 19.61 37.30
CA GLU A 3 -18.60 19.13 36.60
C GLU A 3 -18.19 20.19 35.55
N SER A 4 -17.07 20.84 35.85
CA SER A 4 -16.43 21.78 34.94
C SER A 4 -16.01 21.04 33.67
N SER A 5 -16.76 21.23 32.60
CA SER A 5 -16.36 20.87 31.25
C SER A 5 -15.08 21.68 30.91
N LYS A 6 -13.93 21.02 30.96
CA LYS A 6 -12.70 21.56 30.41
C LYS A 6 -12.93 21.73 28.90
N SER A 7 -13.11 22.97 28.47
CA SER A 7 -13.06 23.35 27.05
C SER A 7 -11.65 23.04 26.53
N TYR A 8 -11.49 21.91 25.85
CA TYR A 8 -10.29 21.70 25.03
C TYR A 8 -10.33 22.76 23.93
N GLY A 9 -9.33 23.65 23.89
CA GLY A 9 -9.22 24.67 22.83
C GLY A 9 -9.25 24.01 21.45
N GLU A 10 -10.01 24.61 20.53
CA GLU A 10 -10.12 24.13 19.14
C GLU A 10 -8.72 24.00 18.52
N GLU A 11 -8.40 22.81 18.02
CA GLU A 11 -7.16 22.61 17.26
C GLU A 11 -7.29 23.31 15.90
N LYS A 12 -6.29 24.11 15.52
CA LYS A 12 -6.36 25.01 14.34
C LYS A 12 -5.09 24.93 13.50
N ILE A 13 -5.28 25.15 12.20
CA ILE A 13 -4.21 25.46 11.26
C ILE A 13 -4.37 26.94 10.90
N GLY A 14 -3.39 27.75 11.30
CA GLY A 14 -3.47 29.19 11.19
C GLY A 14 -4.70 29.80 11.91
N SER A 15 -5.22 30.89 11.37
CA SER A 15 -6.41 31.57 11.91
C SER A 15 -7.73 31.04 11.35
N ASN A 16 -7.70 30.33 10.22
CA ASN A 16 -8.88 30.11 9.38
C ASN A 16 -9.41 28.68 9.38
N TYR A 17 -8.61 27.65 9.72
CA TYR A 17 -9.02 26.26 9.61
C TYR A 17 -9.11 25.56 10.96
N ILE A 18 -10.25 24.92 11.20
CA ILE A 18 -10.53 24.13 12.40
C ILE A 18 -10.30 22.65 12.05
N ILE A 19 -9.43 21.98 12.81
CA ILE A 19 -9.14 20.56 12.64
C ILE A 19 -10.32 19.75 13.20
N GLN A 20 -10.85 18.82 12.38
CA GLN A 20 -11.93 17.93 12.77
C GLN A 20 -11.37 16.57 13.19
N GLU A 21 -10.63 15.93 12.31
CA GLU A 21 -10.04 14.62 12.54
C GLU A 21 -8.76 14.44 11.71
N ILE A 22 -8.00 13.39 12.03
CA ILE A 22 -6.84 12.98 11.25
C ILE A 22 -7.26 12.00 10.16
N LEU A 23 -6.96 12.32 8.90
CA LEU A 23 -7.22 11.47 7.74
C LEU A 23 -6.05 10.51 7.45
N GLY A 24 -4.83 10.89 7.81
CA GLY A 24 -3.64 10.08 7.59
C GLY A 24 -2.38 10.64 8.26
N SER A 25 -1.45 9.74 8.58
CA SER A 25 -0.15 10.11 9.17
C SER A 25 0.96 9.36 8.48
N GLY A 26 1.80 10.07 7.74
CA GLY A 26 2.98 9.56 7.05
C GLY A 26 4.30 10.03 7.69
N GLY A 27 5.42 9.58 7.14
CA GLY A 27 6.75 9.98 7.62
C GLY A 27 7.03 11.48 7.51
N GLN A 28 6.55 12.13 6.46
CA GLN A 28 6.86 13.54 6.16
C GLN A 28 5.75 14.51 6.57
N ALA A 29 4.47 14.09 6.58
CA ALA A 29 3.33 14.95 6.85
C ALA A 29 2.21 14.19 7.56
N ASN A 30 1.31 14.96 8.17
CA ASN A 30 -0.01 14.51 8.60
C ASN A 30 -1.08 15.15 7.71
N VAL A 31 -2.14 14.43 7.44
CA VAL A 31 -3.30 14.94 6.70
C VAL A 31 -4.49 15.00 7.65
N PHE A 32 -5.14 16.15 7.71
CA PHE A 32 -6.28 16.42 8.58
C PHE A 32 -7.52 16.76 7.76
N LEU A 33 -8.68 16.33 8.21
CA LEU A 33 -9.95 16.89 7.80
C LEU A 33 -10.13 18.24 8.51
N VAL A 34 -10.42 19.29 7.74
CA VAL A 34 -10.59 20.62 8.28
C VAL A 34 -11.84 21.29 7.71
N THR A 35 -12.40 22.23 8.48
CA THR A 35 -13.42 23.16 8.00
C THR A 35 -12.88 24.59 8.09
N LYS A 36 -13.21 25.43 7.11
CA LYS A 36 -12.88 26.83 7.17
C LYS A 36 -13.85 27.55 8.11
N LYS A 37 -13.34 28.46 8.92
CA LYS A 37 -14.16 29.21 9.88
C LYS A 37 -15.30 29.93 9.16
N GLY A 38 -16.52 29.64 9.62
CA GLY A 38 -17.75 30.20 9.01
C GLY A 38 -18.26 29.45 7.79
N GLU A 39 -17.63 28.35 7.39
CA GLU A 39 -18.07 27.48 6.30
C GLU A 39 -18.42 26.09 6.82
N THR A 40 -19.31 25.39 6.12
CA THR A 40 -19.64 23.97 6.39
C THR A 40 -18.86 23.01 5.49
N LYS A 41 -18.24 23.55 4.44
CA LYS A 41 -17.46 22.76 3.48
C LYS A 41 -16.20 22.18 4.13
N GLN A 42 -15.99 20.91 3.88
CA GLN A 42 -14.81 20.17 4.37
C GLN A 42 -13.68 20.18 3.34
N TYR A 43 -12.46 20.28 3.84
CA TYR A 43 -11.22 20.27 3.08
C TYR A 43 -10.24 19.29 3.71
N ALA A 44 -9.20 18.90 2.99
CA ALA A 44 -8.06 18.18 3.54
C ALA A 44 -6.87 19.12 3.69
N ALA A 45 -6.18 19.05 4.83
CA ALA A 45 -4.99 19.85 5.11
C ALA A 45 -3.77 18.93 5.27
N LYS A 46 -2.80 19.02 4.37
CA LYS A 46 -1.50 18.32 4.49
C LYS A 46 -0.53 19.22 5.22
N VAL A 47 -0.14 18.81 6.43
CA VAL A 47 0.74 19.55 7.34
C VAL A 47 2.06 18.83 7.46
N PHE A 48 3.14 19.48 7.10
CA PHE A 48 4.48 18.89 7.09
C PHE A 48 5.12 18.88 8.48
N LYS A 49 5.84 17.80 8.81
CA LYS A 49 6.47 17.61 10.12
C LYS A 49 7.77 18.39 10.30
N LYS A 50 8.42 18.79 9.20
CA LYS A 50 9.70 19.55 9.16
C LYS A 50 9.50 20.84 8.37
N GLU A 51 10.19 21.90 8.80
CA GLU A 51 9.97 23.27 8.30
C GLU A 51 10.58 23.53 6.91
N ASN A 52 11.71 22.94 6.58
CA ASN A 52 12.43 23.25 5.33
C ASN A 52 12.83 21.99 4.59
N ASN A 53 12.12 21.71 3.50
CA ASN A 53 12.51 20.70 2.54
C ASN A 53 12.10 21.17 1.13
N ASN A 54 13.05 21.29 0.22
CA ASN A 54 12.82 21.68 -1.18
C ASN A 54 11.74 20.82 -1.87
N SER A 55 11.54 19.57 -1.42
CA SER A 55 10.50 18.70 -1.96
C SER A 55 9.09 19.23 -1.69
N ILE A 56 8.87 19.90 -0.55
CA ILE A 56 7.55 20.48 -0.19
C ILE A 56 7.20 21.62 -1.14
N ASP A 57 8.18 22.48 -1.45
CA ASP A 57 7.99 23.60 -2.38
C ASP A 57 7.69 23.13 -3.79
N ILE A 58 8.34 22.03 -4.20
CA ILE A 58 8.10 21.41 -5.50
C ILE A 58 6.70 20.82 -5.56
N GLU A 59 6.24 20.11 -4.52
CA GLU A 59 4.89 19.55 -4.44
C GLU A 59 3.82 20.64 -4.58
N ILE A 60 3.94 21.72 -3.78
CA ILE A 60 3.01 22.86 -3.81
C ILE A 60 3.04 23.54 -5.20
N LYS A 61 4.22 23.75 -5.77
CA LYS A 61 4.38 24.35 -7.09
C LYS A 61 3.69 23.53 -8.18
N ILE A 62 3.92 22.22 -8.20
CA ILE A 62 3.30 21.28 -9.14
C ILE A 62 1.77 21.31 -9.02
N LEU A 63 1.24 21.23 -7.79
CA LEU A 63 -0.20 21.29 -7.58
C LEU A 63 -0.83 22.61 -8.03
N LYS A 64 -0.15 23.75 -7.79
CA LYS A 64 -0.60 25.08 -8.27
C LYS A 64 -0.59 25.17 -9.81
N GLU A 65 0.38 24.58 -10.45
CA GLU A 65 0.45 24.50 -11.90
C GLU A 65 -0.67 23.63 -12.45
N LEU A 66 -0.83 22.39 -11.94
CA LEU A 66 -1.88 21.47 -12.39
C LEU A 66 -3.29 22.02 -12.17
N LYS A 67 -3.50 22.84 -11.13
CA LYS A 67 -4.78 23.52 -10.90
C LYS A 67 -5.23 24.40 -12.06
N GLN A 68 -4.29 25.02 -12.79
CA GLN A 68 -4.60 25.92 -13.92
C GLN A 68 -5.28 25.18 -15.09
N TYR A 69 -5.04 23.88 -15.23
CA TYR A 69 -5.63 23.05 -16.29
C TYR A 69 -7.01 22.50 -15.94
N ASN A 70 -7.50 22.73 -14.71
CA ASN A 70 -8.83 22.34 -14.23
C ASN A 70 -9.18 20.86 -14.52
N ASN A 71 -8.22 19.97 -14.37
CA ASN A 71 -8.41 18.54 -14.61
C ASN A 71 -9.14 17.89 -13.43
N LYS A 72 -10.37 17.39 -13.67
CA LYS A 72 -11.20 16.82 -12.61
C LYS A 72 -10.67 15.51 -11.99
N TYR A 73 -9.64 14.90 -12.57
CA TYR A 73 -9.02 13.67 -12.07
C TYR A 73 -7.74 13.89 -11.26
N ILE A 74 -7.39 15.15 -11.00
CA ILE A 74 -6.25 15.54 -10.16
C ILE A 74 -6.78 16.28 -8.93
N ILE A 75 -6.22 15.99 -7.75
CA ILE A 75 -6.59 16.67 -6.51
C ILE A 75 -6.30 18.16 -6.59
N ASN A 76 -7.25 19.01 -6.23
CA ASN A 76 -7.14 20.44 -6.40
C ASN A 76 -6.62 21.11 -5.13
N ILE A 77 -5.49 21.83 -5.23
CA ILE A 77 -5.00 22.68 -4.14
C ILE A 77 -5.85 23.94 -4.03
N ILE A 78 -6.24 24.31 -2.81
CA ILE A 78 -7.04 25.51 -2.50
C ILE A 78 -6.11 26.66 -2.15
N GLU A 79 -5.29 26.48 -1.12
CA GLU A 79 -4.31 27.44 -0.63
C GLU A 79 -3.15 26.74 0.07
N ASP A 80 -2.07 27.45 0.30
CA ASP A 80 -0.92 27.01 1.08
C ASP A 80 -0.46 28.13 2.04
N GLY A 81 0.25 27.73 3.06
CA GLY A 81 0.73 28.66 4.06
C GLY A 81 1.87 28.09 4.91
N ASN A 82 2.41 28.97 5.74
CA ASN A 82 3.45 28.67 6.72
C ASN A 82 3.06 29.41 8.01
N GLU A 83 2.23 28.76 8.83
CA GLU A 83 1.61 29.41 9.99
C GLU A 83 1.72 28.54 11.25
N GLU A 84 1.39 29.14 12.39
CA GLU A 84 1.33 28.43 13.66
C GLU A 84 0.22 27.38 13.65
N ILE A 85 0.60 26.14 14.01
CA ILE A 85 -0.34 25.06 14.21
C ILE A 85 -0.46 24.79 15.70
N VAL A 86 -1.66 24.95 16.24
CA VAL A 86 -1.98 24.72 17.65
C VAL A 86 -2.62 23.34 17.79
N ARG A 87 -1.98 22.48 18.59
CA ARG A 87 -2.47 21.13 18.90
C ARG A 87 -2.37 20.86 20.40
N ASN A 88 -3.48 20.45 21.02
CA ASN A 88 -3.52 19.97 22.43
C ASN A 88 -2.81 20.91 23.41
N ASN A 89 -2.99 22.23 23.32
CA ASN A 89 -2.35 23.24 24.18
C ASN A 89 -0.81 23.10 24.28
N ARG A 90 -0.15 22.38 23.38
CA ARG A 90 1.30 22.26 23.32
C ARG A 90 1.92 23.43 22.55
N LYS A 91 3.23 23.59 22.70
CA LYS A 91 4.00 24.68 22.06
C LYS A 91 3.58 24.88 20.61
N LYS A 92 3.20 26.08 20.28
CA LYS A 92 2.95 26.53 18.91
C LYS A 92 4.19 26.26 18.05
N LYS A 93 3.99 25.63 16.90
CA LYS A 93 5.07 25.35 15.95
C LYS A 93 4.65 25.91 14.60
N ILE A 94 5.52 26.71 13.99
CA ILE A 94 5.32 27.16 12.61
C ILE A 94 5.60 25.96 11.72
N LEU A 95 4.63 25.56 10.92
CA LEU A 95 4.76 24.44 10.00
C LEU A 95 4.19 24.83 8.63
N LYS A 96 4.81 24.33 7.60
CA LYS A 96 4.31 24.47 6.23
C LYS A 96 3.12 23.56 6.00
N TYR A 97 2.11 24.05 5.33
CA TYR A 97 0.90 23.28 5.00
C TYR A 97 0.33 23.70 3.66
N PHE A 98 -0.51 22.87 3.10
CA PHE A 98 -1.46 23.28 2.08
C PHE A 98 -2.83 22.66 2.31
N ILE A 99 -3.85 23.36 1.85
CA ILE A 99 -5.25 22.95 1.87
C ILE A 99 -5.63 22.47 0.47
N MET A 100 -6.30 21.35 0.39
CA MET A 100 -6.79 20.77 -0.85
C MET A 100 -8.26 20.36 -0.73
N GLU A 101 -8.91 20.10 -1.85
CA GLU A 101 -10.24 19.51 -1.85
C GLU A 101 -10.25 18.22 -1.05
N ASN A 102 -11.38 17.94 -0.39
CA ASN A 102 -11.57 16.69 0.32
C ASN A 102 -12.05 15.60 -0.64
N ALA A 103 -11.50 14.39 -0.51
CA ALA A 103 -11.94 13.18 -1.20
C ALA A 103 -12.53 12.20 -0.15
N PRO A 104 -13.82 12.34 0.21
CA PRO A 104 -14.39 11.74 1.41
C PRO A 104 -14.58 10.23 1.34
N ASN A 105 -14.39 9.63 0.17
CA ASN A 105 -14.54 8.20 -0.03
C ASN A 105 -13.22 7.43 0.05
N GLY A 106 -12.10 8.08 0.46
CA GLY A 106 -10.81 7.42 0.68
C GLY A 106 -10.14 6.96 -0.62
N ASN A 107 -9.27 5.98 -0.55
CA ASN A 107 -8.45 5.51 -1.68
C ASN A 107 -8.98 4.21 -2.30
N ILE A 108 -8.67 3.96 -3.56
CA ILE A 108 -9.13 2.78 -4.32
C ILE A 108 -8.57 1.47 -3.72
N PHE A 109 -7.35 1.49 -3.16
CA PHE A 109 -6.73 0.29 -2.60
C PHE A 109 -7.59 -0.34 -1.50
N ASP A 110 -8.15 0.46 -0.60
CA ASP A 110 -8.98 -0.02 0.52
C ASP A 110 -10.23 -0.75 0.03
N TYR A 111 -10.82 -0.30 -1.07
CA TYR A 111 -11.98 -0.98 -1.69
C TYR A 111 -11.60 -2.33 -2.28
N ILE A 112 -10.48 -2.40 -3.02
CA ILE A 112 -9.96 -3.66 -3.56
C ILE A 112 -9.64 -4.64 -2.42
N TYR A 113 -9.00 -4.15 -1.36
CA TYR A 113 -8.67 -4.93 -0.18
C TYR A 113 -9.92 -5.47 0.54
N CYS A 114 -10.93 -4.63 0.75
CA CYS A 114 -12.21 -5.02 1.37
C CYS A 114 -13.00 -6.01 0.51
N ARG A 115 -12.94 -5.86 -0.80
CA ARG A 115 -13.58 -6.75 -1.77
C ARG A 115 -12.90 -8.12 -1.84
N LYS A 116 -11.59 -8.18 -1.55
CA LYS A 116 -10.72 -9.37 -1.69
C LYS A 116 -10.65 -9.91 -3.13
N SER A 117 -10.89 -9.06 -4.09
CA SER A 117 -10.82 -9.34 -5.53
C SER A 117 -10.69 -8.04 -6.29
N GLY A 118 -10.14 -8.07 -7.50
CA GLY A 118 -10.17 -6.94 -8.41
C GLY A 118 -11.57 -6.64 -8.94
N LEU A 119 -11.66 -5.57 -9.73
CA LEU A 119 -12.94 -5.10 -10.28
C LEU A 119 -13.36 -5.84 -11.58
N GLY A 120 -12.44 -6.65 -12.15
CA GLY A 120 -12.61 -7.18 -13.50
C GLY A 120 -12.32 -6.13 -14.57
N GLU A 121 -12.26 -6.57 -15.84
CA GLU A 121 -11.82 -5.68 -16.92
C GLU A 121 -12.80 -4.54 -17.22
N LEU A 122 -14.09 -4.77 -17.25
CA LEU A 122 -15.07 -3.77 -17.65
C LEU A 122 -15.03 -2.53 -16.74
N TYR A 123 -15.09 -2.72 -15.43
CA TYR A 123 -15.03 -1.62 -14.47
C TYR A 123 -13.64 -0.99 -14.43
N SER A 124 -12.60 -1.81 -14.55
CA SER A 124 -11.22 -1.32 -14.59
C SER A 124 -10.95 -0.45 -15.80
N LYS A 125 -11.48 -0.74 -16.98
CA LYS A 125 -11.37 0.11 -18.18
C LYS A 125 -11.89 1.52 -17.90
N ILE A 126 -13.10 1.63 -17.32
CA ILE A 126 -13.74 2.92 -17.06
C ILE A 126 -12.94 3.73 -16.01
N ILE A 127 -12.58 3.12 -14.89
CA ILE A 127 -11.82 3.79 -13.84
C ILE A 127 -10.43 4.16 -14.34
N PHE A 128 -9.75 3.22 -15.00
CA PHE A 128 -8.39 3.44 -15.47
C PHE A 128 -8.31 4.49 -16.57
N GLN A 129 -9.29 4.57 -17.46
CA GLN A 129 -9.39 5.65 -18.46
C GLN A 129 -9.46 7.04 -17.79
N LYS A 130 -10.21 7.17 -16.68
CA LYS A 130 -10.27 8.41 -15.90
C LYS A 130 -8.91 8.75 -15.27
N ILE A 131 -8.23 7.75 -14.69
CA ILE A 131 -6.90 7.89 -14.13
C ILE A 131 -5.89 8.32 -15.22
N LEU A 132 -5.92 7.66 -16.38
CA LEU A 132 -5.05 8.00 -17.52
C LEU A 132 -5.23 9.45 -17.99
N LYS A 133 -6.48 9.97 -18.02
CA LYS A 133 -6.74 11.38 -18.37
C LYS A 133 -6.13 12.36 -17.37
N GLY A 134 -6.03 12.00 -16.11
CA GLY A 134 -5.29 12.77 -15.12
C GLY A 134 -3.78 12.75 -15.39
N PHE A 135 -3.21 11.58 -15.66
CA PHE A 135 -1.79 11.45 -15.98
C PHE A 135 -1.43 11.99 -17.36
N GLU A 136 -2.34 11.98 -18.34
CA GLU A 136 -2.15 12.67 -19.63
C GLU A 136 -1.86 14.15 -19.38
N CYS A 137 -2.67 14.82 -18.56
CA CYS A 137 -2.45 16.21 -18.18
C CYS A 137 -1.08 16.40 -17.48
N CYS A 138 -0.68 15.54 -16.56
CA CYS A 138 0.63 15.62 -15.92
C CYS A 138 1.78 15.50 -16.94
N HIS A 139 1.73 14.47 -17.79
CA HIS A 139 2.80 14.18 -18.75
C HIS A 139 2.91 15.22 -19.87
N GLU A 140 1.79 15.79 -20.32
CA GLU A 140 1.78 16.90 -21.30
C GLU A 140 2.51 18.15 -20.79
N HIS A 141 2.54 18.32 -19.46
CA HIS A 141 3.27 19.41 -18.81
C HIS A 141 4.62 18.97 -18.20
N ASN A 142 5.15 17.84 -18.69
CA ASN A 142 6.42 17.28 -18.25
C ASN A 142 6.50 17.03 -16.73
N ILE A 143 5.37 16.75 -16.07
CA ILE A 143 5.30 16.40 -14.66
C ILE A 143 5.19 14.88 -14.56
N CYS A 144 6.11 14.25 -13.83
CA CYS A 144 6.07 12.84 -13.47
C CYS A 144 5.82 12.66 -11.98
N HIS A 145 4.97 11.68 -11.64
CA HIS A 145 4.49 11.45 -10.28
C HIS A 145 5.45 10.60 -9.44
N ARG A 146 5.97 9.52 -10.01
CA ARG A 146 6.99 8.59 -9.46
C ARG A 146 6.61 7.77 -8.23
N ASP A 147 5.34 7.82 -7.79
CA ASP A 147 4.81 6.93 -6.72
C ASP A 147 3.34 6.60 -6.98
N ILE A 148 3.01 6.16 -8.20
CA ILE A 148 1.65 5.80 -8.57
C ILE A 148 1.32 4.45 -7.96
N LYS A 149 0.26 4.42 -7.15
CA LYS A 149 -0.31 3.24 -6.52
C LYS A 149 -1.76 3.52 -6.17
N LEU A 150 -2.55 2.47 -5.94
CA LEU A 150 -3.99 2.63 -5.67
C LEU A 150 -4.28 3.43 -4.39
N GLU A 151 -3.33 3.47 -3.44
CA GLU A 151 -3.40 4.29 -2.23
C GLU A 151 -3.34 5.80 -2.53
N ASN A 152 -2.70 6.20 -3.64
CA ASN A 152 -2.59 7.60 -4.09
C ASN A 152 -3.68 7.97 -5.12
N LEU A 153 -4.68 7.13 -5.30
CA LEU A 153 -5.85 7.36 -6.12
C LEU A 153 -7.09 7.43 -5.22
N LEU A 154 -7.46 8.65 -4.83
CA LEU A 154 -8.59 8.89 -3.95
C LEU A 154 -9.90 8.91 -4.72
N LEU A 155 -11.03 8.75 -4.03
CA LEU A 155 -12.38 8.84 -4.58
C LEU A 155 -13.08 10.06 -3.99
N ASP A 156 -13.53 10.97 -4.85
CA ASP A 156 -14.33 12.13 -4.43
C ASP A 156 -15.73 11.73 -3.95
N ASP A 157 -16.59 12.69 -3.65
CA ASP A 157 -17.97 12.47 -3.19
C ASP A 157 -18.83 11.69 -4.19
N SER A 158 -18.51 11.77 -5.47
CA SER A 158 -19.16 11.07 -6.58
C SER A 158 -18.44 9.77 -6.98
N TYR A 159 -17.46 9.31 -6.21
CA TYR A 159 -16.60 8.16 -6.50
C TYR A 159 -15.78 8.31 -7.79
N ILE A 160 -15.47 9.55 -8.19
CA ILE A 160 -14.56 9.82 -9.30
C ILE A 160 -13.12 9.75 -8.78
N PRO A 161 -12.20 9.06 -9.48
CA PRO A 161 -10.81 8.96 -9.05
C PRO A 161 -10.08 10.31 -9.14
N LYS A 162 -9.30 10.62 -8.10
CA LYS A 162 -8.47 11.80 -7.96
C LYS A 162 -7.02 11.39 -7.68
N ILE A 163 -6.10 11.79 -8.53
CA ILE A 163 -4.66 11.59 -8.32
C ILE A 163 -4.20 12.54 -7.20
N CYS A 164 -3.55 12.01 -6.18
CA CYS A 164 -3.03 12.78 -5.04
C CYS A 164 -1.59 12.39 -4.70
N ASP A 165 -1.01 13.11 -3.73
CA ASP A 165 0.32 12.90 -3.17
C ASP A 165 1.46 13.08 -4.19
N PHE A 166 1.66 14.32 -4.62
CA PHE A 166 2.75 14.74 -5.49
C PHE A 166 4.09 14.95 -4.75
N GLY A 167 4.23 14.41 -3.53
CA GLY A 167 5.42 14.59 -2.67
C GLY A 167 6.72 14.01 -3.24
N LEU A 168 6.63 13.07 -4.18
CA LEU A 168 7.76 12.53 -4.92
C LEU A 168 7.83 13.01 -6.38
N SER A 169 6.90 13.85 -6.80
CA SER A 169 6.81 14.30 -8.18
C SER A 169 7.95 15.25 -8.56
N CYS A 170 8.26 15.32 -9.83
CA CYS A 170 9.21 16.29 -10.36
C CYS A 170 8.88 16.64 -11.82
N TYR A 171 9.49 17.72 -12.31
CA TYR A 171 9.50 17.97 -13.74
C TYR A 171 10.41 16.96 -14.43
N ASN A 172 9.93 16.37 -15.51
CA ASN A 172 10.68 15.40 -16.29
C ASN A 172 11.78 16.13 -17.07
N SER A 173 12.96 16.18 -16.49
CA SER A 173 14.17 16.46 -17.24
C SER A 173 14.82 15.11 -17.49
N ASN A 174 15.41 14.87 -18.67
CA ASN A 174 16.15 13.65 -19.01
C ASN A 174 17.32 13.34 -18.07
N ASN A 175 17.31 13.85 -16.86
CA ASN A 175 18.38 13.86 -15.86
C ASN A 175 17.89 13.53 -14.44
N VAL A 176 16.73 12.88 -14.26
CA VAL A 176 16.27 12.46 -12.93
C VAL A 176 17.14 11.31 -12.44
N ILE A 177 17.75 11.44 -11.24
CA ILE A 177 18.67 10.43 -10.67
C ILE A 177 18.18 9.92 -9.30
N ASN A 178 17.13 10.50 -8.74
CA ASN A 178 16.74 10.23 -7.36
C ASN A 178 16.20 8.79 -7.17
N ASP A 179 16.69 8.10 -6.15
CA ASP A 179 16.11 6.84 -5.69
C ASP A 179 14.86 7.12 -4.82
N CYS A 180 13.68 6.98 -5.42
CA CYS A 180 12.42 7.27 -4.75
C CYS A 180 11.31 6.28 -5.17
N GLY A 181 10.17 6.36 -4.50
CA GLY A 181 9.00 5.55 -4.79
C GLY A 181 8.89 4.28 -3.93
N THR A 182 7.75 3.64 -4.03
CA THR A 182 7.40 2.45 -3.23
C THR A 182 8.15 1.23 -3.71
N LYS A 183 9.03 0.65 -2.86
CA LYS A 183 9.97 -0.44 -3.22
C LYS A 183 9.33 -1.62 -3.97
N LYS A 184 8.10 -2.02 -3.62
CA LYS A 184 7.40 -3.16 -4.25
C LYS A 184 7.03 -2.92 -5.71
N TYR A 185 6.83 -1.66 -6.11
CA TYR A 185 6.39 -1.27 -7.44
C TYR A 185 7.44 -0.48 -8.21
N LYS A 186 8.59 -0.21 -7.57
CA LYS A 186 9.65 0.66 -8.12
C LYS A 186 10.30 0.00 -9.33
N PRO A 187 10.22 0.61 -10.53
CA PRO A 187 10.82 0.02 -11.72
C PRO A 187 12.36 -0.08 -11.60
N PRO A 188 12.97 -1.07 -12.26
CA PRO A 188 14.38 -1.43 -12.06
C PRO A 188 15.39 -0.34 -12.43
N GLU A 189 15.02 0.58 -13.31
CA GLU A 189 15.87 1.72 -13.70
C GLU A 189 16.02 2.75 -12.57
N ILE A 190 15.12 2.80 -11.56
CA ILE A 190 15.28 3.65 -10.39
C ILE A 190 16.22 2.96 -9.38
N ASN A 191 17.51 3.23 -9.52
CA ASN A 191 18.55 2.64 -8.69
C ASN A 191 19.45 3.68 -7.98
N GLY A 192 19.13 4.98 -8.09
CA GLY A 192 19.90 6.06 -7.48
C GLY A 192 21.25 6.36 -8.17
N LYS A 193 21.66 5.59 -9.16
CA LYS A 193 22.95 5.71 -9.85
C LYS A 193 22.80 6.28 -11.27
N ASN A 194 21.78 5.88 -11.98
CA ASN A 194 21.55 6.19 -13.39
C ASN A 194 20.45 7.23 -13.58
N LYS A 195 20.55 7.98 -14.66
CA LYS A 195 19.49 8.86 -15.14
C LYS A 195 18.36 8.03 -15.70
N TYR A 196 17.12 8.44 -15.47
CA TYR A 196 15.93 7.77 -15.98
C TYR A 196 14.89 8.77 -16.49
N ASP A 197 13.98 8.30 -17.34
CA ASP A 197 12.80 9.01 -17.80
C ASP A 197 11.65 8.80 -16.80
N GLY A 198 11.27 9.86 -16.08
CA GLY A 198 10.21 9.80 -15.07
C GLY A 198 8.84 9.49 -15.66
N ILE A 199 8.57 9.87 -16.92
CA ILE A 199 7.32 9.54 -17.62
C ILE A 199 7.24 8.03 -17.87
N LYS A 200 8.32 7.41 -18.32
CA LYS A 200 8.37 5.95 -18.53
C LYS A 200 8.29 5.17 -17.21
N VAL A 201 8.82 5.75 -16.14
CA VAL A 201 8.65 5.23 -14.77
C VAL A 201 7.18 5.24 -14.35
N ASP A 202 6.45 6.31 -14.61
CA ASP A 202 5.01 6.40 -14.30
C ASP A 202 4.20 5.33 -15.04
N ILE A 203 4.54 5.01 -16.30
CA ILE A 203 3.86 3.95 -17.05
C ILE A 203 4.03 2.58 -16.39
N PHE A 204 5.21 2.28 -15.84
CA PHE A 204 5.44 1.04 -15.11
C PHE A 204 4.60 0.96 -13.82
N TYR A 205 4.54 2.05 -13.07
CA TYR A 205 3.67 2.13 -11.89
C TYR A 205 2.19 1.99 -12.25
N LEU A 206 1.74 2.63 -13.34
CA LEU A 206 0.37 2.51 -13.86
C LEU A 206 0.04 1.07 -14.25
N ALA A 207 0.98 0.32 -14.84
CA ALA A 207 0.79 -1.10 -15.12
C ALA A 207 0.58 -1.89 -13.83
N SER A 208 1.40 -1.66 -12.81
CA SER A 208 1.27 -2.33 -11.51
C SER A 208 -0.09 -2.02 -10.85
N ALA A 209 -0.52 -0.76 -10.89
CA ALA A 209 -1.83 -0.33 -10.37
C ALA A 209 -2.98 -0.97 -11.16
N LEU A 210 -2.89 -1.03 -12.50
CA LEU A 210 -3.89 -1.66 -13.37
C LEU A 210 -4.07 -3.14 -13.05
N MET A 211 -2.98 -3.88 -12.84
CA MET A 211 -3.04 -5.31 -12.50
C MET A 211 -3.81 -5.52 -11.19
N ILE A 212 -3.48 -4.76 -10.14
CA ILE A 212 -4.16 -4.86 -8.85
C ILE A 212 -5.63 -4.42 -8.96
N LEU A 213 -5.91 -3.33 -9.68
CA LEU A 213 -7.27 -2.85 -9.91
C LEU A 213 -8.15 -3.92 -10.57
N THR A 214 -7.59 -4.60 -11.59
CA THR A 214 -8.34 -5.55 -12.40
C THR A 214 -8.48 -6.91 -11.73
N THR A 215 -7.41 -7.42 -11.10
CA THR A 215 -7.36 -8.81 -10.59
C THR A 215 -7.42 -8.90 -9.06
N GLY A 216 -7.09 -7.82 -8.34
CA GLY A 216 -6.89 -7.82 -6.89
C GLY A 216 -5.51 -8.36 -6.47
N LEU A 217 -4.66 -8.72 -7.42
CA LEU A 217 -3.34 -9.32 -7.16
C LEU A 217 -2.24 -8.51 -7.86
N PRO A 218 -1.06 -8.39 -7.26
CA PRO A 218 0.09 -7.81 -7.95
C PRO A 218 0.60 -8.75 -9.04
N GLY A 219 1.16 -8.17 -10.10
CA GLY A 219 1.75 -8.95 -11.19
C GLY A 219 3.12 -9.56 -10.88
N PHE A 220 3.73 -9.16 -9.77
CA PHE A 220 5.00 -9.66 -9.23
C PHE A 220 5.14 -9.24 -7.76
N SER A 221 6.07 -9.84 -7.01
CA SER A 221 6.34 -9.45 -5.62
C SER A 221 7.32 -8.27 -5.55
N TYR A 222 8.39 -8.35 -6.35
CA TYR A 222 9.38 -7.28 -6.50
C TYR A 222 9.91 -7.24 -7.94
N PRO A 223 10.19 -6.06 -8.52
CA PRO A 223 10.72 -5.94 -9.87
C PRO A 223 12.24 -6.24 -9.92
N LYS A 224 12.62 -7.47 -9.56
CA LYS A 224 13.99 -7.98 -9.48
C LYS A 224 14.17 -9.23 -10.35
N LYS A 225 15.43 -9.51 -10.77
CA LYS A 225 15.80 -10.66 -11.63
C LYS A 225 15.38 -12.01 -11.08
N ASN A 226 15.37 -12.16 -9.75
CA ASN A 226 15.03 -13.41 -9.06
C ASN A 226 13.55 -13.51 -8.63
N ASP A 227 12.70 -12.54 -8.95
CA ASP A 227 11.26 -12.67 -8.72
C ASP A 227 10.66 -13.70 -9.69
N PHE A 228 9.81 -14.56 -9.18
CA PHE A 228 9.21 -15.66 -9.93
C PHE A 228 8.42 -15.23 -11.16
N PHE A 229 7.74 -14.08 -11.08
CA PHE A 229 6.97 -13.52 -12.19
C PHE A 229 7.80 -12.53 -13.00
N PHE A 230 8.52 -11.62 -12.33
CA PHE A 230 9.24 -10.55 -12.97
C PHE A 230 10.42 -11.06 -13.82
N SER A 231 11.00 -12.22 -13.46
CA SER A 231 12.02 -12.87 -14.29
C SER A 231 11.55 -13.15 -15.71
N GLU A 232 10.26 -13.45 -15.93
CA GLU A 232 9.71 -13.68 -17.26
C GLU A 232 9.51 -12.36 -18.02
N ILE A 233 9.22 -11.27 -17.30
CA ILE A 233 9.17 -9.93 -17.90
C ILE A 233 10.57 -9.51 -18.41
N ILE A 234 11.63 -9.81 -17.64
CA ILE A 234 13.01 -9.54 -18.05
C ILE A 234 13.39 -10.33 -19.30
N LYS A 235 12.99 -11.61 -19.38
CA LYS A 235 13.24 -12.49 -20.54
C LYS A 235 12.37 -12.14 -21.74
N GLU A 236 11.39 -11.24 -21.57
CA GLU A 236 10.36 -10.95 -22.55
C GLU A 236 9.54 -12.19 -22.94
N ASP A 237 9.43 -13.19 -22.01
CA ASP A 237 8.65 -14.41 -22.21
C ASP A 237 7.20 -14.20 -21.79
N TYR A 238 6.41 -13.71 -22.76
CA TYR A 238 4.99 -13.39 -22.61
C TYR A 238 4.18 -14.62 -22.17
N ASP A 239 4.38 -15.76 -22.80
CA ASP A 239 3.57 -16.97 -22.57
C ASP A 239 3.86 -17.58 -21.22
N ALA A 240 5.16 -17.68 -20.82
CA ALA A 240 5.55 -18.15 -19.51
C ALA A 240 5.01 -17.25 -18.39
N TYR A 241 5.07 -15.92 -18.56
CA TYR A 241 4.51 -14.98 -17.60
C TYR A 241 3.01 -15.22 -17.36
N TRP A 242 2.22 -15.22 -18.45
CA TRP A 242 0.76 -15.37 -18.32
C TRP A 242 0.35 -16.75 -17.86
N LYS A 243 1.07 -17.80 -18.24
CA LYS A 243 0.85 -19.15 -17.69
C LYS A 243 0.97 -19.18 -16.16
N LYS A 244 1.95 -18.45 -15.61
CA LYS A 244 2.12 -18.33 -14.15
C LYS A 244 1.02 -17.50 -13.49
N ILE A 245 0.64 -16.38 -14.08
CA ILE A 245 -0.41 -15.48 -13.57
C ILE A 245 -1.78 -16.15 -13.62
N ASP A 246 -2.14 -16.79 -14.72
CA ASP A 246 -3.44 -17.47 -14.91
C ASP A 246 -3.71 -18.56 -13.86
N LEU A 247 -2.66 -19.14 -13.26
CA LEU A 247 -2.80 -20.07 -12.13
C LEU A 247 -3.22 -19.39 -10.81
N GLN A 248 -3.04 -18.09 -10.68
CA GLN A 248 -3.33 -17.36 -9.45
C GLN A 248 -4.63 -16.56 -9.50
N ILE A 249 -4.99 -16.08 -10.69
CA ILE A 249 -6.19 -15.28 -10.87
C ILE A 249 -7.41 -16.17 -11.07
N LYS A 250 -8.54 -15.72 -10.51
CA LYS A 250 -9.83 -16.44 -10.63
C LYS A 250 -10.66 -15.97 -11.83
N ILE A 251 -10.28 -14.86 -12.44
CA ILE A 251 -11.02 -14.20 -13.52
C ILE A 251 -10.17 -14.29 -14.79
N PRO A 252 -10.67 -14.85 -15.89
CA PRO A 252 -9.93 -14.88 -17.15
C PRO A 252 -9.70 -13.45 -17.66
N LEU A 253 -8.48 -13.18 -18.14
CA LEU A 253 -8.11 -11.91 -18.73
C LEU A 253 -8.13 -12.00 -20.26
N SER A 254 -8.62 -10.95 -20.92
CA SER A 254 -8.63 -10.85 -22.37
C SER A 254 -7.21 -10.79 -22.96
N LYS A 255 -7.09 -11.15 -24.22
CA LYS A 255 -5.82 -11.06 -24.96
C LYS A 255 -5.34 -9.61 -25.05
N GLU A 256 -6.27 -8.68 -25.19
CA GLU A 256 -6.03 -7.24 -25.28
C GLU A 256 -5.45 -6.72 -23.97
N PHE A 257 -6.05 -7.06 -22.82
CA PHE A 257 -5.48 -6.72 -21.49
C PHE A 257 -4.06 -7.25 -21.35
N LYS A 258 -3.86 -8.53 -21.64
CA LYS A 258 -2.57 -9.20 -21.49
C LYS A 258 -1.48 -8.52 -22.35
N LYS A 259 -1.81 -8.12 -23.56
CA LYS A 259 -0.89 -7.41 -24.47
C LYS A 259 -0.58 -6.00 -23.98
N LEU A 260 -1.60 -5.24 -23.59
CA LEU A 260 -1.41 -3.87 -23.08
C LEU A 260 -0.56 -3.88 -21.82
N TYR A 261 -0.93 -4.71 -20.83
CA TYR A 261 -0.19 -4.82 -19.58
C TYR A 261 1.29 -5.13 -19.82
N PHE A 262 1.60 -6.13 -20.65
CA PHE A 262 2.97 -6.55 -20.91
C PHE A 262 3.82 -5.47 -21.59
N LYS A 263 3.21 -4.65 -22.47
CA LYS A 263 3.88 -3.47 -23.02
C LYS A 263 4.18 -2.42 -21.96
N MET A 264 3.19 -2.12 -21.09
CA MET A 264 3.32 -1.10 -20.05
C MET A 264 4.36 -1.49 -18.99
N ILE A 265 4.46 -2.79 -18.63
CA ILE A 265 5.36 -3.32 -17.60
C ILE A 265 6.75 -3.68 -18.15
N SER A 266 7.04 -3.41 -19.42
CA SER A 266 8.30 -3.77 -20.06
C SER A 266 9.51 -3.42 -19.20
N TYR A 267 10.46 -4.35 -19.09
CA TYR A 267 11.73 -4.14 -18.40
C TYR A 267 12.52 -2.97 -19.01
N LYS A 268 12.49 -2.85 -20.35
CA LYS A 268 13.11 -1.75 -21.10
C LYS A 268 12.15 -0.55 -21.13
N PRO A 269 12.52 0.60 -20.52
CA PRO A 269 11.65 1.78 -20.46
C PRO A 269 11.22 2.30 -21.83
N GLU A 270 12.11 2.23 -22.82
CA GLU A 270 11.88 2.68 -24.21
C GLU A 270 10.72 1.93 -24.89
N ASN A 271 10.47 0.68 -24.52
CA ASN A 271 9.40 -0.13 -25.08
C ASN A 271 8.02 0.19 -24.47
N ARG A 272 7.97 0.94 -23.35
CA ARG A 272 6.70 1.31 -22.71
C ARG A 272 5.98 2.37 -23.53
N PRO A 273 4.67 2.21 -23.78
CA PRO A 273 3.87 3.18 -24.51
C PRO A 273 3.75 4.51 -23.73
N ASN A 274 3.40 5.59 -24.40
CA ASN A 274 2.94 6.82 -23.75
C ASN A 274 1.44 6.74 -23.40
N ILE A 275 0.94 7.73 -22.63
CA ILE A 275 -0.48 7.73 -22.20
C ILE A 275 -1.46 7.76 -23.38
N LYS A 276 -1.16 8.50 -24.45
CA LYS A 276 -2.02 8.57 -25.65
C LYS A 276 -2.09 7.23 -26.39
N GLU A 277 -0.97 6.54 -26.47
CA GLU A 277 -0.92 5.19 -27.04
C GLU A 277 -1.72 4.19 -26.20
N ILE A 278 -1.66 4.32 -24.86
CA ILE A 278 -2.45 3.48 -23.94
C ILE A 278 -3.94 3.77 -24.10
N LEU A 279 -4.36 5.04 -24.11
CA LEU A 279 -5.76 5.44 -24.28
C LEU A 279 -6.37 4.96 -25.62
N ASN A 280 -5.56 4.81 -26.67
CA ASN A 280 -5.95 4.32 -27.98
C ASN A 280 -5.74 2.80 -28.16
N ASP A 281 -5.35 2.07 -27.10
CA ASP A 281 -5.13 0.62 -27.19
C ASP A 281 -6.46 -0.12 -27.40
N PRO A 282 -6.51 -1.19 -28.21
CA PRO A 282 -7.69 -2.01 -28.45
C PRO A 282 -8.41 -2.49 -27.19
N TRP A 283 -7.73 -2.55 -26.05
CA TRP A 283 -8.35 -2.92 -24.79
C TRP A 283 -9.48 -1.97 -24.35
N PHE A 284 -9.40 -0.68 -24.71
CA PHE A 284 -10.43 0.31 -24.39
C PHE A 284 -11.58 0.36 -25.41
N LYS A 285 -11.45 -0.31 -26.56
CA LYS A 285 -12.43 -0.22 -27.65
C LYS A 285 -13.88 -0.49 -27.20
N GLU A 286 -14.08 -1.47 -26.33
CA GLU A 286 -15.41 -1.80 -25.81
C GLU A 286 -16.11 -0.60 -25.15
N ILE A 287 -15.41 0.14 -24.29
CA ILE A 287 -16.00 1.29 -23.60
C ILE A 287 -16.14 2.52 -24.51
N ASP A 288 -15.27 2.66 -25.51
CA ASP A 288 -15.38 3.73 -26.51
C ASP A 288 -16.57 3.48 -27.45
N ASP A 289 -16.77 2.22 -27.85
CA ASP A 289 -17.95 1.80 -28.63
C ASP A 289 -19.25 1.96 -27.83
N LEU A 290 -19.25 1.65 -26.52
CA LEU A 290 -20.39 1.89 -25.63
C LEU A 290 -20.73 3.37 -25.55
N LYS A 291 -19.77 4.24 -25.31
CA LYS A 291 -19.98 5.70 -25.29
C LYS A 291 -20.56 6.24 -26.58
N LYS A 292 -20.09 5.72 -27.72
CA LYS A 292 -20.51 6.19 -29.04
C LYS A 292 -21.89 5.69 -29.46
N ASN A 293 -22.17 4.42 -29.19
CA ASN A 293 -23.31 3.72 -29.78
C ASN A 293 -24.41 3.42 -28.76
N ASN A 294 -24.12 3.39 -27.45
CA ASN A 294 -25.06 3.09 -26.39
C ASN A 294 -24.66 3.80 -25.09
N ASN A 295 -24.83 5.13 -25.09
CA ASN A 295 -24.41 5.95 -23.94
C ASN A 295 -25.22 5.63 -22.68
N GLU A 296 -26.49 5.23 -22.80
CA GLU A 296 -27.32 4.81 -21.67
C GLU A 296 -26.72 3.62 -20.95
N ARG A 297 -26.28 2.58 -21.66
CA ARG A 297 -25.58 1.43 -21.04
C ARG A 297 -24.25 1.83 -20.43
N PHE A 298 -23.53 2.79 -21.01
CA PHE A 298 -22.30 3.30 -20.41
C PHE A 298 -22.58 4.00 -19.07
N ASP A 299 -23.63 4.83 -19.02
CA ASP A 299 -24.04 5.53 -17.80
C ASP A 299 -24.51 4.53 -16.72
N ASP A 300 -25.22 3.46 -17.11
CA ASP A 300 -25.60 2.37 -16.21
C ASP A 300 -24.39 1.70 -15.58
N ILE A 301 -23.34 1.41 -16.36
CA ILE A 301 -22.12 0.81 -15.84
C ILE A 301 -21.39 1.77 -14.88
N GLU A 302 -21.35 3.06 -15.16
CA GLU A 302 -20.81 4.06 -14.23
C GLU A 302 -21.60 4.10 -12.91
N ASN A 303 -22.92 3.94 -12.96
CA ASN A 303 -23.77 3.84 -11.79
C ASN A 303 -23.53 2.51 -11.02
N GLU A 304 -23.42 1.37 -11.72
CA GLU A 304 -23.05 0.09 -11.11
C GLU A 304 -21.71 0.19 -10.33
N ILE A 305 -20.71 0.87 -10.90
CA ILE A 305 -19.41 1.11 -10.24
C ILE A 305 -19.61 1.97 -8.99
N ARG A 306 -20.40 3.03 -9.06
CA ARG A 306 -20.71 3.90 -7.92
C ARG A 306 -21.41 3.14 -6.80
N GLU A 307 -22.44 2.37 -7.13
CA GLU A 307 -23.18 1.55 -6.17
C GLU A 307 -22.31 0.49 -5.52
N MET A 308 -21.41 -0.13 -6.28
CA MET A 308 -20.43 -1.08 -5.77
C MET A 308 -19.51 -0.41 -4.72
N PHE A 309 -18.94 0.75 -5.01
CA PHE A 309 -18.13 1.48 -4.04
C PHE A 309 -18.95 1.93 -2.84
N CYS A 310 -20.15 2.44 -3.06
CA CYS A 310 -21.07 2.86 -1.99
C CYS A 310 -21.37 1.70 -1.02
N SER A 311 -21.67 0.52 -1.55
CA SER A 311 -21.94 -0.68 -0.73
C SER A 311 -20.76 -1.14 0.14
N LEU A 312 -19.53 -0.84 -0.27
CA LEU A 312 -18.32 -1.19 0.46
C LEU A 312 -17.87 -0.10 1.45
N ARG A 313 -18.40 1.11 1.34
CA ARG A 313 -17.91 2.30 2.08
C ARG A 313 -17.82 2.10 3.58
N GLU A 314 -18.87 1.57 4.19
CA GLU A 314 -18.89 1.36 5.65
C GLU A 314 -17.85 0.32 6.09
N LYS A 315 -17.62 -0.70 5.28
CA LYS A 315 -16.59 -1.71 5.51
C LYS A 315 -15.18 -1.14 5.43
N VAL A 316 -14.95 -0.27 4.45
CA VAL A 316 -13.69 0.47 4.28
C VAL A 316 -13.45 1.38 5.49
N LYS A 317 -14.43 2.18 5.89
CA LYS A 317 -14.32 3.08 7.04
C LYS A 317 -14.01 2.32 8.34
N ASN A 318 -14.69 1.21 8.59
CA ASN A 318 -14.48 0.41 9.77
C ASN A 318 -13.07 -0.21 9.81
N ASN A 319 -12.56 -0.70 8.67
CA ASN A 319 -11.20 -1.21 8.58
C ASN A 319 -10.17 -0.11 8.84
N ASN A 320 -10.33 1.06 8.23
CA ASN A 320 -9.42 2.19 8.41
C ASN A 320 -9.41 2.69 9.85
N LYS A 321 -10.56 2.72 10.52
CA LYS A 321 -10.65 3.08 11.94
C LYS A 321 -9.88 2.09 12.82
N ILE A 322 -10.02 0.79 12.58
CA ILE A 322 -9.28 -0.25 13.30
C ILE A 322 -7.76 -0.09 13.08
N GLU A 323 -7.31 0.16 11.86
CA GLU A 323 -5.89 0.38 11.56
C GLU A 323 -5.33 1.64 12.22
N MET A 324 -6.11 2.74 12.26
CA MET A 324 -5.73 3.96 12.97
C MET A 324 -5.62 3.73 14.48
N GLU A 325 -6.55 3.02 15.09
CA GLU A 325 -6.51 2.69 16.53
C GLU A 325 -5.27 1.83 16.86
N ILE A 326 -4.94 0.85 16.00
CA ILE A 326 -3.74 0.02 16.15
C ILE A 326 -2.47 0.87 16.05
N ASN A 327 -2.40 1.78 15.08
CA ASN A 327 -1.24 2.63 14.85
C ASN A 327 -1.07 3.69 15.97
N ASN A 328 -2.15 4.24 16.51
CA ASN A 328 -2.11 5.15 17.65
C ASN A 328 -1.61 4.44 18.91
N LYS A 329 -2.08 3.23 19.21
CA LYS A 329 -1.57 2.41 20.34
C LYS A 329 -0.09 2.09 20.18
N LYS A 330 0.41 1.83 18.97
CA LYS A 330 1.85 1.62 18.70
C LYS A 330 2.69 2.87 19.00
N SER A 331 2.19 4.06 18.71
CA SER A 331 2.91 5.31 18.98
C SER A 331 2.95 5.66 20.48
N GLU A 332 1.93 5.28 21.25
CA GLU A 332 1.90 5.44 22.71
C GLU A 332 2.84 4.46 23.42
N CYS A 333 2.93 3.21 22.95
CA CYS A 333 3.86 2.21 23.54
C CYS A 333 5.33 2.50 23.24
N ALA A 334 5.66 3.07 22.09
CA ALA A 334 7.04 3.42 21.74
C ALA A 334 7.65 4.50 22.67
N SER A 335 6.84 5.29 23.38
CA SER A 335 7.29 6.29 24.35
C SER A 335 7.64 5.72 25.73
N TYR A 336 7.32 4.45 26.03
CA TYR A 336 7.56 3.81 27.33
C TYR A 336 8.77 2.87 27.39
N ASN A 337 9.37 2.50 26.27
CA ASN A 337 10.41 1.45 26.22
C ASN A 337 11.87 1.97 26.20
N ASN A 338 12.23 2.85 27.15
CA ASN A 338 13.64 3.11 27.50
C ASN A 338 13.92 2.73 28.95
N ARG A 339 13.84 1.46 29.32
CA ARG A 339 14.55 0.91 30.49
C ARG A 339 14.76 -0.61 30.34
N SER A 340 16.03 -0.97 30.37
CA SER A 340 16.58 -2.31 30.34
C SER A 340 16.25 -3.15 31.58
N THR A 341 16.04 -4.46 31.43
CA THR A 341 16.70 -5.45 32.29
C THR A 341 16.56 -6.89 31.78
N SER A 342 17.56 -7.65 32.03
CA SER A 342 17.91 -9.01 31.66
C SER A 342 16.95 -10.10 32.18
N GLY A 343 16.50 -10.92 31.29
CA GLY A 343 15.70 -12.12 31.46
C GLY A 343 14.87 -12.26 30.17
N LYS A 344 15.46 -12.91 29.14
CA LYS A 344 14.97 -12.76 27.75
C LYS A 344 13.77 -13.64 27.46
N SER A 345 12.55 -13.17 27.77
CA SER A 345 11.39 -13.54 26.95
C SER A 345 11.41 -12.72 25.65
N TYR A 346 11.20 -13.36 24.51
CA TYR A 346 11.10 -12.70 23.21
C TYR A 346 9.76 -12.01 23.02
N PHE A 347 8.76 -12.33 23.86
CA PHE A 347 7.43 -11.76 23.87
C PHE A 347 7.07 -11.16 25.22
N SER A 348 6.22 -10.14 25.23
CA SER A 348 5.75 -9.52 26.48
C SER A 348 4.93 -10.54 27.29
N PRO A 349 5.17 -10.70 28.61
CA PRO A 349 4.47 -11.69 29.45
C PRO A 349 2.96 -11.44 29.55
N ASN A 350 2.46 -10.26 29.21
CA ASN A 350 1.06 -9.88 29.25
C ASN A 350 0.34 -10.01 27.89
N LEU A 351 1.01 -10.54 26.86
CA LEU A 351 0.40 -10.73 25.55
C LEU A 351 -0.66 -11.83 25.59
N VAL A 352 -1.83 -11.50 25.05
CA VAL A 352 -2.95 -12.43 24.90
C VAL A 352 -3.20 -12.65 23.40
N PRO A 353 -3.32 -13.90 22.92
CA PRO A 353 -3.65 -14.18 21.54
C PRO A 353 -4.98 -13.54 21.14
N LYS A 354 -5.06 -13.04 19.92
CA LYS A 354 -6.31 -12.51 19.37
C LYS A 354 -7.37 -13.62 19.33
N TYR A 355 -8.53 -13.36 19.95
CA TYR A 355 -9.68 -14.27 19.89
C TYR A 355 -10.29 -14.24 18.49
N ILE A 356 -10.65 -15.41 17.96
CA ILE A 356 -11.42 -15.59 16.72
C ILE A 356 -12.65 -16.45 17.02
N SER A 357 -13.83 -15.95 16.58
CA SER A 357 -15.11 -16.61 16.83
C SER A 357 -15.38 -17.79 15.90
N THR A 358 -14.74 -17.81 14.74
CA THR A 358 -14.88 -18.87 13.74
C THR A 358 -13.51 -19.47 13.39
N PRO A 359 -13.40 -20.80 13.22
CA PRO A 359 -12.15 -21.40 12.82
C PRO A 359 -11.74 -20.89 11.46
N LEU A 360 -10.46 -20.54 11.35
CA LEU A 360 -9.85 -20.19 10.06
C LEU A 360 -9.83 -21.49 9.22
N ASN A 361 -10.69 -21.53 8.20
CA ASN A 361 -10.73 -22.68 7.28
C ASN A 361 -9.57 -22.60 6.29
N ILE A 362 -8.36 -23.02 6.71
CA ILE A 362 -7.15 -22.84 5.92
C ILE A 362 -6.20 -24.01 6.14
N ASN A 363 -5.65 -24.52 5.05
CA ASN A 363 -4.69 -25.63 5.00
C ASN A 363 -3.36 -25.40 5.77
N ASN A 364 -3.14 -24.21 6.34
CA ASN A 364 -1.90 -23.80 6.99
C ASN A 364 -2.14 -23.39 8.47
N CYS A 365 -3.08 -24.05 9.13
CA CYS A 365 -3.36 -23.85 10.55
C CYS A 365 -3.12 -25.13 11.33
N ILE A 366 -2.54 -24.99 12.53
CA ILE A 366 -2.33 -26.07 13.49
C ILE A 366 -3.25 -25.77 14.68
N ASN A 367 -4.17 -26.70 14.96
CA ASN A 367 -5.05 -26.61 16.12
C ASN A 367 -4.31 -27.14 17.35
N ILE A 368 -4.24 -26.33 18.40
CA ILE A 368 -3.64 -26.66 19.69
C ILE A 368 -4.77 -26.80 20.69
N LYS A 369 -5.06 -28.04 21.08
CA LYS A 369 -6.08 -28.34 22.09
C LYS A 369 -5.47 -28.28 23.49
N GLY A 370 -6.25 -27.79 24.46
CA GLY A 370 -5.85 -27.70 25.86
C GLY A 370 -5.25 -26.34 26.24
N TYR A 371 -4.89 -26.25 27.52
CA TYR A 371 -4.34 -25.02 28.09
C TYR A 371 -2.83 -24.96 27.83
N ILE A 372 -2.40 -23.87 27.17
CA ILE A 372 -0.99 -23.50 27.03
C ILE A 372 -0.78 -22.10 27.56
N ASN A 373 0.39 -21.81 28.10
CA ASN A 373 0.81 -20.42 28.28
C ASN A 373 1.22 -19.86 26.91
N PRO A 374 0.50 -18.89 26.38
CA PRO A 374 0.74 -18.43 24.99
C PRO A 374 2.12 -17.83 24.78
N VAL A 375 2.67 -17.16 25.79
CA VAL A 375 3.97 -16.49 25.71
C VAL A 375 5.09 -17.53 25.71
N THR A 376 5.07 -18.42 26.70
CA THR A 376 6.08 -19.51 26.80
C THR A 376 6.06 -20.39 25.56
N PHE A 377 4.86 -20.76 25.08
CA PHE A 377 4.73 -21.56 23.86
C PHE A 377 5.35 -20.86 22.63
N MET A 378 5.14 -19.55 22.47
CA MET A 378 5.69 -18.81 21.35
C MET A 378 7.21 -18.60 21.49
N ASP A 379 7.71 -18.43 22.72
CA ASP A 379 9.16 -18.36 23.00
C ASP A 379 9.83 -19.71 22.65
N ASP A 380 9.28 -20.84 23.09
CA ASP A 380 9.81 -22.18 22.81
C ASP A 380 9.79 -22.49 21.30
N LEU A 381 8.70 -22.12 20.62
CA LEU A 381 8.59 -22.31 19.18
C LEU A 381 9.59 -21.42 18.41
N TYR A 382 9.78 -20.18 18.87
CA TYR A 382 10.78 -19.27 18.30
C TYR A 382 12.19 -19.86 18.42
N ILE A 383 12.57 -20.33 19.62
CA ILE A 383 13.88 -20.92 19.87
C ILE A 383 14.09 -22.16 19.00
N MET A 384 13.10 -23.04 18.97
CA MET A 384 13.18 -24.29 18.20
C MET A 384 13.33 -24.05 16.69
N ILE A 385 12.62 -23.06 16.16
CA ILE A 385 12.75 -22.69 14.74
C ILE A 385 14.14 -22.11 14.49
N LYS A 386 14.63 -21.23 15.36
CA LYS A 386 15.95 -20.63 15.24
C LYS A 386 17.06 -21.67 15.24
N GLU A 387 17.02 -22.60 16.18
CA GLU A 387 18.01 -23.67 16.30
C GLU A 387 18.05 -24.63 15.12
N ASN A 388 16.89 -24.92 14.50
CA ASN A 388 16.76 -25.93 13.45
C ASN A 388 16.81 -25.37 12.02
N PHE A 389 16.56 -24.05 11.83
CA PHE A 389 16.66 -23.44 10.49
C PHE A 389 18.05 -22.81 10.25
N GLY A 390 18.88 -22.67 11.30
CA GLY A 390 20.26 -22.17 11.26
C GLY A 390 20.34 -20.63 11.30
N ASP A 391 21.43 -20.14 11.89
CA ASP A 391 21.65 -18.70 12.05
C ASP A 391 22.11 -18.01 10.75
N GLU A 392 22.73 -18.74 9.83
CA GLU A 392 23.31 -18.18 8.60
C GLU A 392 22.27 -17.94 7.48
N CYS A 393 21.12 -18.62 7.57
CA CYS A 393 20.09 -18.57 6.54
C CYS A 393 18.72 -18.15 7.04
N CYS A 394 18.57 -17.71 8.31
CA CYS A 394 17.26 -17.47 8.89
C CYS A 394 17.27 -16.25 9.80
N LEU A 395 16.65 -15.17 9.34
CA LEU A 395 16.35 -14.00 10.18
C LEU A 395 14.93 -14.16 10.76
N ILE A 396 14.83 -14.24 12.08
CA ILE A 396 13.54 -14.29 12.79
C ILE A 396 13.31 -12.95 13.47
N ILE A 397 12.22 -12.28 13.12
CA ILE A 397 11.84 -10.96 13.65
C ILE A 397 10.63 -11.13 14.56
N PRO A 398 10.79 -11.13 15.90
CA PRO A 398 9.68 -11.16 16.82
C PRO A 398 8.91 -9.84 16.81
N ASP A 399 7.60 -9.92 16.84
CA ASP A 399 6.74 -8.77 17.10
C ASP A 399 6.45 -8.73 18.59
N ASN A 400 7.17 -7.88 19.33
CA ASN A 400 7.09 -7.78 20.78
C ASN A 400 5.72 -7.31 21.31
N GLU A 401 4.82 -6.86 20.44
CA GLU A 401 3.48 -6.41 20.81
C GLU A 401 2.39 -7.45 20.49
N LYS A 402 2.75 -8.51 19.77
CA LYS A 402 1.81 -9.56 19.33
C LYS A 402 2.48 -10.93 19.44
N LEU A 403 1.67 -11.95 19.69
CA LEU A 403 2.15 -13.32 19.64
C LEU A 403 2.33 -13.75 18.18
N LYS A 404 3.32 -13.16 17.54
CA LYS A 404 3.74 -13.49 16.18
C LYS A 404 5.24 -13.23 16.01
N PHE A 405 5.83 -13.95 15.08
CA PHE A 405 7.17 -13.65 14.54
C PHE A 405 7.19 -13.91 13.04
N GLU A 406 8.17 -13.33 12.37
CA GLU A 406 8.41 -13.52 10.95
C GLU A 406 9.72 -14.27 10.77
N VAL A 407 9.69 -15.34 9.98
CA VAL A 407 10.84 -16.17 9.63
C VAL A 407 11.23 -15.84 8.20
N ASN A 408 12.39 -15.26 7.98
CA ASN A 408 12.95 -14.97 6.67
C ASN A 408 14.14 -15.89 6.43
N ILE A 409 14.04 -16.74 5.43
CA ILE A 409 15.09 -17.67 5.04
C ILE A 409 15.78 -17.07 3.80
N THR A 410 17.07 -16.81 3.92
CA THR A 410 17.91 -16.27 2.85
C THR A 410 18.88 -17.34 2.35
N GLU A 411 19.34 -17.19 1.12
CA GLU A 411 20.40 -17.99 0.52
C GLU A 411 21.46 -17.03 -0.02
N GLY A 412 22.69 -17.17 0.45
CA GLY A 412 23.83 -16.41 -0.07
C GLY A 412 24.17 -16.90 -1.47
N ILE A 413 24.17 -16.02 -2.46
CA ILE A 413 24.73 -16.31 -3.79
C ILE A 413 26.06 -15.59 -3.88
N LYS A 414 27.14 -16.34 -4.03
CA LYS A 414 28.43 -15.79 -4.44
C LYS A 414 28.38 -15.53 -5.93
N ASP A 415 28.36 -14.29 -6.32
CA ASP A 415 28.66 -13.93 -7.70
C ASP A 415 30.17 -13.91 -7.84
N GLU A 416 30.71 -14.66 -8.81
CA GLU A 416 32.17 -14.86 -8.98
C GLU A 416 32.93 -13.56 -9.32
N ASN A 417 32.24 -12.41 -9.43
CA ASN A 417 32.79 -11.12 -9.86
C ASN A 417 32.51 -9.92 -8.93
N GLU A 418 31.87 -10.08 -7.78
CA GLU A 418 31.65 -8.99 -6.83
C GLU A 418 32.00 -9.42 -5.39
N ASP A 419 32.76 -8.55 -4.70
CA ASP A 419 33.22 -8.77 -3.30
C ASP A 419 32.10 -8.63 -2.25
N GLU A 420 30.83 -8.46 -2.64
CA GLU A 420 29.67 -8.39 -1.74
C GLU A 420 28.76 -9.62 -1.95
N GLU A 421 28.53 -10.39 -0.88
CA GLU A 421 27.53 -11.45 -0.85
C GLU A 421 26.13 -10.82 -0.79
N ASP A 422 25.36 -10.93 -1.88
CA ASP A 422 23.94 -10.54 -1.87
C ASP A 422 23.10 -11.67 -1.24
N GLU A 423 22.53 -11.42 -0.08
CA GLU A 423 21.56 -12.31 0.54
C GLU A 423 20.20 -12.25 -0.16
N ILE A 424 19.80 -13.32 -0.82
CA ILE A 424 18.49 -13.42 -1.48
C ILE A 424 17.46 -14.04 -0.56
N LEU A 425 16.37 -13.33 -0.32
CA LEU A 425 15.24 -13.85 0.44
C LEU A 425 14.59 -15.02 -0.32
N LYS A 426 14.76 -16.23 0.18
CA LYS A 426 14.20 -17.46 -0.41
C LYS A 426 12.75 -17.69 0.01
N LEU A 427 12.43 -17.37 1.25
CA LEU A 427 11.11 -17.65 1.82
C LEU A 427 10.83 -16.72 3.01
N SER A 428 9.62 -16.16 3.08
CA SER A 428 9.14 -15.46 4.26
C SER A 428 7.84 -16.07 4.78
N ILE A 429 7.82 -16.41 6.08
CA ILE A 429 6.69 -17.01 6.77
C ILE A 429 6.35 -16.15 8.00
N VAL A 430 5.09 -15.79 8.17
CA VAL A 430 4.60 -15.17 9.41
C VAL A 430 3.87 -16.21 10.24
N VAL A 431 4.34 -16.42 11.46
CA VAL A 431 3.74 -17.33 12.44
C VAL A 431 2.95 -16.53 13.46
N LYS A 432 1.66 -16.83 13.65
CA LYS A 432 0.76 -16.13 14.56
C LYS A 432 -0.03 -17.11 15.42
N LEU A 433 -0.17 -16.81 16.71
CA LEU A 433 -1.02 -17.56 17.61
C LEU A 433 -2.34 -16.83 17.84
N TYR A 434 -3.47 -17.54 17.78
CA TYR A 434 -4.80 -17.06 18.05
C TYR A 434 -5.46 -17.89 19.14
N LYS A 435 -6.27 -17.24 20.00
CA LYS A 435 -7.14 -17.94 20.94
C LYS A 435 -8.44 -18.32 20.24
N TYR A 436 -8.90 -19.57 20.43
CA TYR A 436 -10.15 -20.06 19.85
C TYR A 436 -10.81 -21.05 20.80
N SER A 437 -12.09 -20.81 21.14
CA SER A 437 -12.86 -21.67 22.05
C SER A 437 -12.07 -22.10 23.29
N ASP A 438 -11.76 -23.36 23.42
CA ASP A 438 -11.05 -24.02 24.53
C ASP A 438 -9.56 -24.30 24.21
N GLY A 439 -9.04 -23.72 23.15
CA GLY A 439 -7.66 -23.93 22.72
C GLY A 439 -7.07 -22.76 21.97
N HIS A 440 -6.04 -23.05 21.16
CA HIS A 440 -5.34 -22.06 20.35
C HIS A 440 -5.19 -22.55 18.92
N ILE A 441 -5.06 -21.62 17.99
CA ILE A 441 -4.76 -21.90 16.59
C ILE A 441 -3.46 -21.18 16.22
N LEU A 442 -2.42 -21.95 15.85
CA LEU A 442 -1.23 -21.42 15.25
C LEU A 442 -1.44 -21.35 13.74
N ARG A 443 -1.24 -20.19 13.17
CA ARG A 443 -1.35 -19.93 11.74
C ARG A 443 0.01 -19.55 11.16
N CYS A 444 0.48 -20.29 10.16
CA CYS A 444 1.62 -19.94 9.35
C CYS A 444 1.13 -19.30 8.03
N ILE A 445 1.59 -18.11 7.75
CA ILE A 445 1.19 -17.34 6.58
C ILE A 445 2.38 -17.24 5.65
N HIS A 446 2.26 -17.83 4.46
CA HIS A 446 3.22 -17.63 3.38
C HIS A 446 3.18 -16.17 2.94
N LYS A 447 4.28 -15.48 3.04
CA LYS A 447 4.39 -14.06 2.71
C LYS A 447 5.16 -13.85 1.42
N GLU A 448 6.28 -14.54 1.27
CA GLU A 448 7.15 -14.47 0.09
C GLU A 448 7.86 -15.79 -0.15
N GLY A 449 8.31 -16.06 -1.38
CA GLY A 449 9.07 -17.25 -1.77
C GLY A 449 8.23 -18.35 -2.44
N TYR A 450 8.83 -19.50 -2.68
CA TYR A 450 8.16 -20.60 -3.35
C TYR A 450 7.17 -21.31 -2.43
N ARG A 451 6.00 -21.63 -2.96
CA ARG A 451 4.94 -22.32 -2.20
C ARG A 451 5.36 -23.71 -1.74
N GLU A 452 6.15 -24.42 -2.52
CA GLU A 452 6.65 -25.74 -2.15
C GLU A 452 7.59 -25.69 -0.95
N ASP A 453 8.49 -24.70 -0.90
CA ASP A 453 9.37 -24.47 0.25
C ASP A 453 8.58 -24.05 1.48
N PHE A 454 7.55 -23.21 1.29
CA PHE A 454 6.61 -22.90 2.38
C PHE A 454 5.95 -24.17 2.94
N LEU A 455 5.45 -25.06 2.10
CA LEU A 455 4.78 -26.29 2.55
C LEU A 455 5.74 -27.23 3.29
N LYS A 456 6.99 -27.34 2.83
CA LYS A 456 8.04 -28.11 3.53
C LYS A 456 8.34 -27.53 4.92
N LYS A 457 8.52 -26.20 5.01
CA LYS A 457 8.79 -25.52 6.29
C LYS A 457 7.57 -25.52 7.22
N PHE A 458 6.36 -25.39 6.68
CA PHE A 458 5.13 -25.54 7.46
C PHE A 458 5.02 -26.93 8.09
N ALA A 459 5.38 -28.00 7.36
CA ALA A 459 5.40 -29.36 7.91
C ALA A 459 6.41 -29.47 9.07
N GLN A 460 7.62 -28.90 8.93
CA GLN A 460 8.62 -28.86 10.01
C GLN A 460 8.12 -28.09 11.24
N ILE A 461 7.52 -26.91 11.06
CA ILE A 461 6.91 -26.14 12.14
C ILE A 461 5.81 -26.96 12.83
N SER A 462 4.99 -27.66 12.07
CA SER A 462 3.94 -28.55 12.61
C SER A 462 4.49 -29.65 13.52
N GLU A 463 5.66 -30.21 13.17
CA GLU A 463 6.34 -31.21 14.01
C GLU A 463 6.92 -30.59 15.27
N TYR A 464 7.49 -29.37 15.19
CA TYR A 464 7.98 -28.65 16.37
C TYR A 464 6.85 -28.33 17.35
N VAL A 465 5.70 -27.89 16.85
CA VAL A 465 4.51 -27.65 17.68
C VAL A 465 4.10 -28.94 18.41
N LYS A 466 4.08 -30.09 17.75
CA LYS A 466 3.78 -31.37 18.40
C LYS A 466 4.76 -31.69 19.54
N LYS A 467 6.05 -31.43 19.36
CA LYS A 467 7.07 -31.63 20.38
C LYS A 467 6.93 -30.71 21.59
N ILE A 468 6.49 -29.46 21.38
CA ILE A 468 6.29 -28.49 22.47
C ILE A 468 5.06 -28.82 23.31
N ILE A 469 4.02 -29.38 22.69
CA ILE A 469 2.74 -29.67 23.39
C ILE A 469 2.63 -31.12 23.90
N SER A 470 3.58 -31.98 23.56
CA SER A 470 3.71 -33.34 24.11
C SER A 470 4.38 -33.34 25.47
#